data_a44e869c1740f896376c3c3c1587adfb
#
_entry.id   a44e869c1740f896376c3c3c1587adfb
#
_cell.length_a   1.000
_cell.length_b   1.000
_cell.length_c   1.000
_cell.angle_alpha   90.00
_cell.angle_beta   90.00
_cell.angle_gamma   90.00
#
_symmetry.space_group_name_H-M   'P 1'
#
loop_
_entity.id
_entity.type
_entity.pdbx_description
1 polymer ?
#
loop_
_entity_poly.entity_id
_entity_poly.type
_entity_poly.pdbx_seq_one_letter_code
_entity_poly.pdbx_strand_id
1 'polypeptide(L)'
;SPEAKADVEAKVATMIDVYKLRLQKADWLAPETREKAITKLNVITPHIGYPEKLPETYDKKIIDENLSLVENAQKLVEISVAHSWSKWNQPVDRSEWHMPAHMVNAYYDPQQNQIVFPAAILQAPFYDIAQSSSANYGGIGAVIAHEISHAFDTNGASFDENGSLKNWWTEEDYEAFKERTDKIVDQFDGLDSYGAKVNGKLTVSENVADLGGV
;
A
#
# COMPACT_ATOMS: atom_id res chain seq x y z
N SER A 1 18.05 -5.95 -9.59
CA SER A 1 18.88 -5.16 -10.52
C SER A 1 18.16 -3.89 -10.94
N PRO A 2 18.83 -2.86 -11.49
CA PRO A 2 18.19 -1.67 -12.02
C PRO A 2 17.16 -1.96 -13.12
N GLU A 3 17.41 -2.96 -13.96
CA GLU A 3 16.51 -3.39 -15.04
C GLU A 3 15.20 -3.97 -14.46
N ALA A 4 15.29 -4.79 -13.41
CA ALA A 4 14.12 -5.33 -12.71
C ALA A 4 13.28 -4.22 -12.07
N LYS A 5 13.94 -3.22 -11.45
CA LYS A 5 13.27 -2.04 -10.90
C LYS A 5 12.50 -1.29 -11.99
N ALA A 6 13.15 -0.97 -13.09
CA ALA A 6 12.53 -0.25 -14.22
C ALA A 6 11.37 -1.02 -14.85
N ASP A 7 11.48 -2.35 -15.00
CA ASP A 7 10.41 -3.19 -15.53
C ASP A 7 9.18 -3.20 -14.60
N VAL A 8 9.39 -3.29 -13.28
CA VAL A 8 8.29 -3.24 -12.32
C VAL A 8 7.68 -1.83 -12.24
N GLU A 9 8.47 -0.76 -12.32
CA GLU A 9 7.97 0.62 -12.42
C GLU A 9 7.03 0.78 -13.62
N ALA A 10 7.39 0.23 -14.79
CA ALA A 10 6.54 0.25 -15.97
C ALA A 10 5.23 -0.54 -15.79
N LYS A 11 5.28 -1.68 -15.08
CA LYS A 11 4.07 -2.46 -14.75
C LYS A 11 3.15 -1.70 -13.81
N VAL A 12 3.69 -1.07 -12.77
CA VAL A 12 2.92 -0.21 -11.84
C VAL A 12 2.21 0.90 -12.60
N ALA A 13 2.93 1.62 -13.47
CA ALA A 13 2.34 2.69 -14.27
C ALA A 13 1.20 2.18 -15.16
N THR A 14 1.40 1.05 -15.84
CA THR A 14 0.38 0.40 -16.68
C THR A 14 -0.86 0.03 -15.87
N MET A 15 -0.69 -0.54 -14.68
CA MET A 15 -1.80 -0.94 -13.82
C MET A 15 -2.58 0.25 -13.28
N ILE A 16 -1.91 1.33 -12.89
CA ILE A 16 -2.57 2.57 -12.48
C ILE A 16 -3.44 3.11 -13.63
N ASP A 17 -2.95 3.08 -14.87
CA ASP A 17 -3.72 3.52 -16.03
C ASP A 17 -4.94 2.61 -16.30
N VAL A 18 -4.78 1.29 -16.14
CA VAL A 18 -5.92 0.35 -16.24
C VAL A 18 -6.96 0.62 -15.15
N TYR A 19 -6.54 0.91 -13.92
CA TYR A 19 -7.45 1.29 -12.82
C TYR A 19 -8.24 2.55 -13.17
N LYS A 20 -7.58 3.59 -13.70
CA LYS A 20 -8.25 4.82 -14.16
C LYS A 20 -9.30 4.52 -15.23
N LEU A 21 -8.97 3.66 -16.21
CA LEU A 21 -9.90 3.26 -17.26
C LEU A 21 -11.11 2.48 -16.69
N ARG A 22 -10.90 1.62 -15.69
CA ARG A 22 -11.99 0.90 -15.00
C ARG A 22 -12.88 1.87 -14.21
N LEU A 23 -12.28 2.81 -13.48
CA LEU A 23 -13.03 3.85 -12.75
C LEU A 23 -13.86 4.73 -13.69
N GLN A 24 -13.32 5.11 -14.86
CA GLN A 24 -14.05 5.87 -15.87
C GLN A 24 -15.31 5.14 -16.36
N LYS A 25 -15.30 3.81 -16.36
CA LYS A 25 -16.40 2.96 -16.80
C LYS A 25 -17.32 2.50 -15.65
N ALA A 26 -17.00 2.85 -14.41
CA ALA A 26 -17.81 2.49 -13.25
C ALA A 26 -19.11 3.30 -13.25
N ASP A 27 -20.18 2.68 -13.73
CA ASP A 27 -21.51 3.31 -13.90
C ASP A 27 -22.25 3.54 -12.58
N TRP A 28 -21.83 2.88 -11.52
CA TRP A 28 -22.38 3.01 -10.17
C TRP A 28 -21.81 4.19 -9.37
N LEU A 29 -20.76 4.84 -9.88
CA LEU A 29 -20.15 6.03 -9.28
C LEU A 29 -20.66 7.31 -9.94
N ALA A 30 -21.05 8.28 -9.14
CA ALA A 30 -21.32 9.63 -9.61
C ALA A 30 -20.05 10.26 -10.26
N PRO A 31 -20.22 11.17 -11.21
CA PRO A 31 -19.09 11.81 -11.88
C PRO A 31 -18.08 12.44 -10.92
N GLU A 32 -18.55 13.10 -9.84
CA GLU A 32 -17.69 13.76 -8.86
C GLU A 32 -16.85 12.78 -8.02
N THR A 33 -17.45 11.67 -7.56
CA THR A 33 -16.72 10.62 -6.82
C THR A 33 -15.69 9.95 -7.74
N ARG A 34 -16.07 9.70 -9.00
CA ARG A 34 -15.18 9.13 -10.02
C ARG A 34 -13.99 10.03 -10.30
N GLU A 35 -14.20 11.33 -10.44
CA GLU A 35 -13.11 12.31 -10.66
C GLU A 35 -12.16 12.36 -9.47
N LYS A 36 -12.68 12.31 -8.25
CA LYS A 36 -11.89 12.25 -7.03
C LYS A 36 -11.06 10.97 -6.94
N ALA A 37 -11.64 9.81 -7.26
CA ALA A 37 -10.92 8.55 -7.30
C ALA A 37 -9.77 8.56 -8.32
N ILE A 38 -10.02 9.11 -9.51
CA ILE A 38 -8.98 9.28 -10.56
C ILE A 38 -7.90 10.27 -10.09
N THR A 39 -8.27 11.35 -9.43
CA THR A 39 -7.32 12.31 -8.86
C THR A 39 -6.42 11.64 -7.84
N LYS A 40 -6.97 10.79 -6.96
CA LYS A 40 -6.20 10.02 -5.97
C LYS A 40 -5.16 9.10 -6.64
N LEU A 41 -5.54 8.41 -7.73
CA LEU A 41 -4.61 7.58 -8.52
C LEU A 41 -3.56 8.40 -9.27
N ASN A 42 -3.89 9.63 -9.71
CA ASN A 42 -2.94 10.49 -10.42
C ASN A 42 -1.78 10.96 -9.53
N VAL A 43 -1.99 11.03 -8.22
CA VAL A 43 -0.99 11.51 -7.27
C VAL A 43 -0.48 10.41 -6.33
N ILE A 44 -0.85 9.15 -6.57
CA ILE A 44 -0.26 8.02 -5.86
C ILE A 44 1.24 7.94 -6.15
N THR A 45 2.05 7.77 -5.12
CA THR A 45 3.51 7.73 -5.26
C THR A 45 3.99 6.28 -5.19
N PRO A 46 4.54 5.71 -6.27
CA PRO A 46 5.12 4.37 -6.23
C PRO A 46 6.59 4.41 -5.77
N HIS A 47 6.96 3.49 -4.90
CA HIS A 47 8.30 3.25 -4.43
C HIS A 47 8.70 1.79 -4.71
N ILE A 48 9.74 1.58 -5.52
CA ILE A 48 10.14 0.27 -6.02
C ILE A 48 11.58 -0.05 -5.63
N GLY A 49 11.77 -1.21 -5.00
CA GLY A 49 13.08 -1.79 -4.71
C GLY A 49 13.70 -1.29 -3.43
N TYR A 50 14.23 -0.09 -3.41
CA TYR A 50 14.95 0.49 -2.27
C TYR A 50 14.87 2.02 -2.30
N PRO A 51 14.94 2.67 -1.12
CA PRO A 51 14.94 4.13 -1.04
C PRO A 51 16.24 4.70 -1.63
N GLU A 52 16.13 5.85 -2.30
CA GLU A 52 17.31 6.55 -2.85
C GLU A 52 18.22 7.11 -1.76
N LYS A 53 17.63 7.42 -0.61
CA LYS A 53 18.35 7.93 0.57
C LYS A 53 18.03 7.05 1.77
N LEU A 54 19.03 6.72 2.56
CA LEU A 54 18.83 6.07 3.85
C LEU A 54 18.05 7.01 4.78
N PRO A 55 17.25 6.46 5.72
CA PRO A 55 16.57 7.27 6.73
C PRO A 55 17.57 8.16 7.49
N GLU A 56 17.20 9.41 7.78
CA GLU A 56 18.05 10.37 8.49
C GLU A 56 18.55 9.88 9.86
N THR A 57 17.85 8.91 10.43
CA THR A 57 18.22 8.29 11.70
C THR A 57 19.20 7.14 11.55
N TYR A 58 19.51 6.69 10.31
CA TYR A 58 20.29 5.48 10.08
C TYR A 58 21.68 5.55 10.75
N ASP A 59 22.44 6.61 10.48
CA ASP A 59 23.79 6.81 11.02
C ASP A 59 23.81 7.16 12.52
N LYS A 60 22.64 7.50 13.10
CA LYS A 60 22.48 7.82 14.51
C LYS A 60 22.21 6.57 15.36
N LYS A 61 21.71 5.49 14.75
CA LYS A 61 21.32 4.23 15.43
C LYS A 61 22.52 3.31 15.61
N ILE A 62 23.46 3.72 16.46
CA ILE A 62 24.68 2.98 16.75
C ILE A 62 24.54 2.27 18.09
N ILE A 63 24.92 1.00 18.13
CA ILE A 63 25.01 0.20 19.35
C ILE A 63 26.37 0.46 20.01
N ASP A 64 26.34 0.81 21.29
CA ASP A 64 27.53 1.03 22.11
C ASP A 64 27.80 -0.23 22.95
N GLU A 65 28.92 -0.89 22.71
CA GLU A 65 29.30 -2.14 23.36
C GLU A 65 29.54 -1.98 24.90
N ASN A 66 29.77 -0.76 25.35
CA ASN A 66 29.99 -0.45 26.78
C ASN A 66 28.67 -0.25 27.55
N LEU A 67 27.54 -0.23 26.87
CA LEU A 67 26.21 -0.06 27.45
C LEU A 67 25.46 -1.39 27.52
N SER A 68 24.58 -1.50 28.50
CA SER A 68 23.64 -2.62 28.60
C SER A 68 22.66 -2.61 27.42
N LEU A 69 21.98 -3.75 27.19
CA LEU A 69 20.91 -3.86 26.20
C LEU A 69 19.82 -2.82 26.45
N VAL A 70 19.44 -2.59 27.70
CA VAL A 70 18.37 -1.63 28.04
C VAL A 70 18.79 -0.20 27.70
N GLU A 71 20.03 0.21 28.03
CA GLU A 71 20.54 1.54 27.72
C GLU A 71 20.66 1.77 26.22
N ASN A 72 21.12 0.77 25.45
CA ASN A 72 21.14 0.83 24.00
C ASN A 72 19.71 0.95 23.43
N ALA A 73 18.77 0.15 23.94
CA ALA A 73 17.37 0.22 23.51
C ALA A 73 16.75 1.60 23.78
N GLN A 74 17.01 2.18 24.97
CA GLN A 74 16.55 3.53 25.30
C GLN A 74 17.12 4.59 24.33
N LYS A 75 18.42 4.56 24.03
CA LYS A 75 19.04 5.47 23.04
C LYS A 75 18.38 5.36 21.68
N LEU A 76 18.11 4.14 21.19
CA LEU A 76 17.44 3.93 19.90
C LEU A 76 16.01 4.49 19.89
N VAL A 77 15.29 4.33 21.01
CA VAL A 77 13.94 4.90 21.19
C VAL A 77 14.02 6.43 21.20
N GLU A 78 14.94 7.03 21.94
CA GLU A 78 15.13 8.48 21.99
C GLU A 78 15.36 9.08 20.60
N ILE A 79 16.22 8.45 19.77
CA ILE A 79 16.47 8.86 18.39
C ILE A 79 15.18 8.80 17.56
N SER A 80 14.42 7.72 17.70
CA SER A 80 13.17 7.51 16.95
C SER A 80 12.08 8.51 17.36
N VAL A 81 11.95 8.77 18.67
CA VAL A 81 11.01 9.76 19.22
C VAL A 81 11.38 11.17 18.78
N ALA A 82 12.66 11.54 18.89
CA ALA A 82 13.14 12.86 18.44
C ALA A 82 12.86 13.07 16.94
N HIS A 83 13.08 12.05 16.11
CA HIS A 83 12.75 12.11 14.69
C HIS A 83 11.25 12.25 14.45
N SER A 84 10.41 11.53 15.19
CA SER A 84 8.96 11.67 15.07
C SER A 84 8.48 13.07 15.45
N TRP A 85 9.03 13.65 16.51
CA TRP A 85 8.70 15.02 16.91
C TRP A 85 9.21 16.08 15.93
N SER A 86 10.32 15.83 15.24
CA SER A 86 10.84 16.77 14.24
C SER A 86 9.92 16.95 13.04
N LYS A 87 9.01 16.00 12.81
CA LYS A 87 7.97 16.05 11.75
C LYS A 87 6.75 16.91 12.12
N TRP A 88 6.64 17.31 13.39
CA TRP A 88 5.50 18.11 13.84
C TRP A 88 5.42 19.43 13.08
N ASN A 89 4.24 19.74 12.54
CA ASN A 89 4.01 20.91 11.68
C ASN A 89 4.88 20.99 10.42
N GLN A 90 5.45 19.89 9.98
CA GLN A 90 6.13 19.81 8.68
C GLN A 90 5.20 19.22 7.62
N PRO A 91 5.39 19.57 6.34
CA PRO A 91 4.73 18.86 5.23
C PRO A 91 5.07 17.37 5.28
N VAL A 92 4.12 16.53 4.81
CA VAL A 92 4.34 15.08 4.70
C VAL A 92 5.46 14.80 3.70
N ASP A 93 6.48 14.08 4.14
CA ASP A 93 7.56 13.59 3.26
C ASP A 93 7.13 12.26 2.64
N ARG A 94 6.69 12.31 1.38
CA ARG A 94 6.26 11.13 0.62
C ARG A 94 7.43 10.30 0.07
N SER A 95 8.67 10.65 0.35
CA SER A 95 9.85 9.85 -0.01
C SER A 95 10.23 8.83 1.07
N GLU A 96 9.60 8.90 2.23
CA GLU A 96 9.94 8.07 3.38
C GLU A 96 9.39 6.64 3.23
N TRP A 97 10.21 5.66 3.58
CA TRP A 97 9.87 4.25 3.58
C TRP A 97 9.65 3.75 5.01
N HIS A 98 8.57 3.01 5.22
CA HIS A 98 8.26 2.40 6.52
C HIS A 98 8.65 0.93 6.61
N MET A 99 9.11 0.34 5.49
CA MET A 99 9.49 -1.06 5.39
C MET A 99 10.91 -1.19 4.82
N PRO A 100 11.80 -2.00 5.41
CA PRO A 100 13.15 -2.17 4.90
C PRO A 100 13.17 -2.95 3.59
N ALA A 101 14.13 -2.66 2.71
CA ALA A 101 14.24 -3.24 1.37
C ALA A 101 14.43 -4.78 1.35
N HIS A 102 14.84 -5.39 2.46
CA HIS A 102 15.03 -6.84 2.59
C HIS A 102 13.78 -7.61 3.04
N MET A 103 12.66 -6.94 3.25
CA MET A 103 11.40 -7.57 3.64
C MET A 103 10.65 -8.05 2.41
N VAL A 104 10.23 -9.33 2.41
CA VAL A 104 9.36 -9.91 1.38
C VAL A 104 7.93 -9.51 1.71
N ASN A 105 7.55 -8.31 1.30
CA ASN A 105 6.22 -7.74 1.50
C ASN A 105 6.04 -6.52 0.58
N ALA A 106 4.83 -5.95 0.59
CA ALA A 106 4.48 -4.68 -0.01
C ALA A 106 3.50 -3.93 0.91
N TYR A 107 3.20 -2.67 0.64
CA TYR A 107 2.14 -1.96 1.36
C TYR A 107 1.66 -0.73 0.61
N TYR A 108 0.39 -0.38 0.87
CA TYR A 108 -0.17 0.95 0.61
C TYR A 108 -0.22 1.75 1.91
N ASP A 109 0.24 3.00 1.88
CA ASP A 109 0.10 3.95 2.98
C ASP A 109 -0.96 5.01 2.62
N PRO A 110 -2.13 5.00 3.26
CA PRO A 110 -3.20 5.95 2.96
C PRO A 110 -2.87 7.38 3.37
N GLN A 111 -2.03 7.59 4.40
CA GLN A 111 -1.66 8.92 4.88
C GLN A 111 -0.65 9.61 3.95
N GLN A 112 0.14 8.83 3.24
CA GLN A 112 1.09 9.34 2.26
C GLN A 112 0.61 9.15 0.82
N ASN A 113 -0.48 8.41 0.61
CA ASN A 113 -1.00 7.99 -0.68
C ASN A 113 0.12 7.38 -1.54
N GLN A 114 0.80 6.38 -1.00
CA GLN A 114 1.93 5.71 -1.64
C GLN A 114 1.79 4.20 -1.62
N ILE A 115 2.39 3.55 -2.63
CA ILE A 115 2.55 2.10 -2.71
C ILE A 115 4.04 1.75 -2.70
N VAL A 116 4.44 0.76 -1.92
CA VAL A 116 5.84 0.42 -1.71
C VAL A 116 6.08 -1.07 -1.94
N PHE A 117 7.07 -1.38 -2.78
CA PHE A 117 7.48 -2.75 -3.12
C PHE A 117 8.98 -2.91 -2.83
N PRO A 118 9.37 -3.40 -1.64
CA PRO A 118 10.76 -3.66 -1.29
C PRO A 118 11.46 -4.62 -2.25
N ALA A 119 12.79 -4.50 -2.38
CA ALA A 119 13.56 -5.31 -3.31
C ALA A 119 13.40 -6.82 -3.10
N ALA A 120 13.17 -7.25 -1.86
CA ALA A 120 13.06 -8.66 -1.52
C ALA A 120 11.81 -9.35 -2.09
N ILE A 121 10.73 -8.63 -2.42
CA ILE A 121 9.57 -9.22 -3.10
C ILE A 121 9.76 -9.29 -4.62
N LEU A 122 10.72 -8.53 -5.18
CA LEU A 122 11.01 -8.48 -6.61
C LEU A 122 11.91 -9.65 -7.05
N GLN A 123 11.55 -10.85 -6.65
CA GLN A 123 12.23 -12.11 -6.99
C GLN A 123 11.24 -13.28 -6.97
N ALA A 124 11.70 -14.45 -7.44
CA ALA A 124 10.87 -15.65 -7.43
C ALA A 124 10.33 -15.96 -6.01
N PRO A 125 9.07 -16.41 -5.88
CA PRO A 125 8.15 -16.78 -6.96
C PRO A 125 7.32 -15.62 -7.54
N PHE A 126 7.43 -14.39 -7.01
CA PHE A 126 6.58 -13.26 -7.39
C PHE A 126 7.01 -12.64 -8.73
N TYR A 127 8.32 -12.53 -8.95
CA TYR A 127 8.88 -11.83 -10.10
C TYR A 127 10.20 -12.45 -10.57
N ASP A 128 10.40 -12.50 -11.87
CA ASP A 128 11.69 -12.70 -12.49
C ASP A 128 11.71 -11.98 -13.85
N ILE A 129 12.76 -11.21 -14.12
CA ILE A 129 12.91 -10.49 -15.39
C ILE A 129 12.97 -11.43 -16.60
N ALA A 130 13.37 -12.68 -16.40
CA ALA A 130 13.43 -13.72 -17.44
C ALA A 130 12.09 -14.45 -17.63
N GLN A 131 11.10 -14.25 -16.75
CA GLN A 131 9.78 -14.85 -16.91
C GLN A 131 8.98 -14.17 -18.03
N SER A 132 7.96 -14.88 -18.54
CA SER A 132 7.02 -14.29 -19.45
C SER A 132 6.26 -13.12 -18.78
N SER A 133 5.85 -12.15 -19.57
CA SER A 133 5.05 -11.01 -19.09
C SER A 133 3.80 -11.51 -18.35
N SER A 134 3.10 -12.52 -18.87
CA SER A 134 1.90 -13.10 -18.24
C SER A 134 2.20 -13.69 -16.86
N ALA A 135 3.33 -14.39 -16.70
CA ALA A 135 3.73 -14.95 -15.40
C ALA A 135 4.03 -13.82 -14.39
N ASN A 136 4.73 -12.77 -14.82
CA ASN A 136 4.99 -11.62 -13.97
C ASN A 136 3.71 -10.84 -13.60
N TYR A 137 2.73 -10.71 -14.52
CA TYR A 137 1.43 -10.11 -14.17
C TYR A 137 0.62 -10.98 -13.19
N GLY A 138 0.66 -12.31 -13.33
CA GLY A 138 0.02 -13.23 -12.38
C GLY A 138 0.74 -13.36 -11.04
N GLY A 139 2.03 -13.01 -10.97
CA GLY A 139 2.82 -12.97 -9.75
C GLY A 139 2.84 -11.59 -9.11
N ILE A 140 3.91 -10.82 -9.38
CA ILE A 140 4.06 -9.48 -8.79
C ILE A 140 2.94 -8.51 -9.23
N GLY A 141 2.36 -8.72 -10.42
CA GLY A 141 1.25 -7.91 -10.89
C GLY A 141 0.02 -8.01 -9.99
N ALA A 142 -0.33 -9.21 -9.52
CA ALA A 142 -1.42 -9.38 -8.57
C ALA A 142 -1.15 -8.60 -7.27
N VAL A 143 0.10 -8.63 -6.76
CA VAL A 143 0.50 -7.85 -5.58
C VAL A 143 0.41 -6.34 -5.85
N ILE A 144 0.88 -5.87 -7.02
CA ILE A 144 0.80 -4.46 -7.39
C ILE A 144 -0.65 -3.99 -7.42
N ALA A 145 -1.54 -4.75 -8.05
CA ALA A 145 -2.95 -4.38 -8.13
C ALA A 145 -3.66 -4.47 -6.77
N HIS A 146 -3.27 -5.41 -5.90
CA HIS A 146 -3.69 -5.47 -4.50
C HIS A 146 -3.34 -4.17 -3.76
N GLU A 147 -2.09 -3.71 -3.82
CA GLU A 147 -1.68 -2.47 -3.15
C GLU A 147 -2.37 -1.22 -3.72
N ILE A 148 -2.58 -1.16 -5.04
CA ILE A 148 -3.37 -0.08 -5.63
C ILE A 148 -4.81 -0.12 -5.14
N SER A 149 -5.39 -1.32 -4.96
CA SER A 149 -6.77 -1.50 -4.48
C SER A 149 -6.95 -1.02 -3.05
N HIS A 150 -5.93 -1.10 -2.20
CA HIS A 150 -5.97 -0.55 -0.85
C HIS A 150 -6.24 0.97 -0.82
N ALA A 151 -5.99 1.70 -1.89
CA ALA A 151 -6.41 3.11 -1.98
C ALA A 151 -7.94 3.29 -1.92
N PHE A 152 -8.70 2.23 -2.22
CA PHE A 152 -10.16 2.23 -2.35
C PHE A 152 -10.85 1.14 -1.52
N ASP A 153 -10.13 0.43 -0.67
CA ASP A 153 -10.72 -0.52 0.27
C ASP A 153 -11.47 0.19 1.41
N THR A 154 -11.99 -0.57 2.37
CA THR A 154 -12.76 -0.02 3.51
C THR A 154 -11.98 0.92 4.42
N ASN A 155 -10.64 0.87 4.38
CA ASN A 155 -9.75 1.77 5.12
C ASN A 155 -9.30 2.94 4.24
N GLY A 156 -8.70 2.65 3.07
CA GLY A 156 -8.16 3.65 2.17
C GLY A 156 -9.21 4.60 1.59
N ALA A 157 -10.45 4.12 1.42
CA ALA A 157 -11.60 4.94 1.00
C ALA A 157 -11.87 6.14 1.92
N SER A 158 -11.42 6.10 3.17
CA SER A 158 -11.58 7.19 4.13
C SER A 158 -10.56 8.32 3.98
N PHE A 159 -9.54 8.16 3.13
CA PHE A 159 -8.48 9.14 2.92
C PHE A 159 -8.56 9.75 1.53
N ASP A 160 -8.41 11.07 1.46
CA ASP A 160 -8.37 11.81 0.19
C ASP A 160 -7.01 11.66 -0.53
N GLU A 161 -6.86 12.32 -1.66
CA GLU A 161 -5.63 12.34 -2.48
C GLU A 161 -4.40 12.91 -1.77
N ASN A 162 -4.61 13.65 -0.68
CA ASN A 162 -3.55 14.25 0.13
C ASN A 162 -3.19 13.41 1.36
N GLY A 163 -3.87 12.29 1.58
CA GLY A 163 -3.72 11.45 2.77
C GLY A 163 -4.43 11.99 4.00
N SER A 164 -5.36 12.92 3.81
CA SER A 164 -6.19 13.46 4.90
C SER A 164 -7.41 12.57 5.12
N LEU A 165 -7.71 12.27 6.39
CA LEU A 165 -8.94 11.57 6.76
C LEU A 165 -10.14 12.50 6.46
N LYS A 166 -10.79 12.28 5.35
CA LYS A 166 -11.83 13.13 4.83
C LYS A 166 -12.82 12.36 3.97
N ASN A 167 -14.12 12.53 4.24
CA ASN A 167 -15.13 11.99 3.34
C ASN A 167 -15.11 12.78 2.01
N TRP A 168 -14.82 12.08 0.91
CA TRP A 168 -14.80 12.61 -0.45
C TRP A 168 -15.82 11.91 -1.37
N TRP A 169 -16.61 11.00 -0.81
CA TRP A 169 -17.68 10.27 -1.48
C TRP A 169 -18.98 11.07 -1.43
N THR A 170 -19.85 10.89 -2.42
CA THR A 170 -21.28 11.17 -2.22
C THR A 170 -21.87 10.14 -1.24
N GLU A 171 -22.95 10.48 -0.58
CA GLU A 171 -23.64 9.57 0.34
C GLU A 171 -24.11 8.32 -0.40
N GLU A 172 -24.70 8.50 -1.58
CA GLU A 172 -25.22 7.42 -2.43
C GLU A 172 -24.11 6.47 -2.90
N ASP A 173 -22.97 7.00 -3.34
CA ASP A 173 -21.83 6.19 -3.78
C ASP A 173 -21.20 5.43 -2.61
N TYR A 174 -21.13 6.05 -1.43
CA TYR A 174 -20.60 5.39 -0.25
C TYR A 174 -21.49 4.22 0.20
N GLU A 175 -22.81 4.39 0.19
CA GLU A 175 -23.74 3.28 0.47
C GLU A 175 -23.64 2.17 -0.61
N ALA A 176 -23.53 2.53 -1.88
CA ALA A 176 -23.31 1.55 -2.95
C ALA A 176 -21.97 0.82 -2.83
N PHE A 177 -20.94 1.46 -2.35
CA PHE A 177 -19.64 0.84 -2.02
C PHE A 177 -19.82 -0.14 -0.86
N LYS A 178 -20.50 0.28 0.21
CA LYS A 178 -20.75 -0.54 1.39
C LYS A 178 -21.55 -1.80 1.06
N GLU A 179 -22.60 -1.69 0.24
CA GLU A 179 -23.35 -2.86 -0.22
C GLU A 179 -22.46 -3.89 -0.96
N ARG A 180 -21.45 -3.43 -1.69
CA ARG A 180 -20.50 -4.30 -2.38
C ARG A 180 -19.54 -4.97 -1.41
N THR A 181 -19.01 -4.22 -0.45
CA THR A 181 -18.10 -4.76 0.56
C THR A 181 -18.82 -5.69 1.53
N ASP A 182 -20.09 -5.45 1.87
CA ASP A 182 -20.89 -6.37 2.70
C ASP A 182 -21.06 -7.75 2.03
N LYS A 183 -21.18 -7.82 0.70
CA LYS A 183 -21.20 -9.10 -0.03
C LYS A 183 -19.89 -9.86 0.09
N ILE A 184 -18.76 -9.14 0.15
CA ILE A 184 -17.44 -9.74 0.35
C ILE A 184 -17.33 -10.23 1.81
N VAL A 185 -17.81 -9.45 2.78
CA VAL A 185 -17.92 -9.90 4.17
C VAL A 185 -18.68 -11.22 4.26
N ASP A 186 -19.87 -11.29 3.68
CA ASP A 186 -20.74 -12.49 3.72
C ASP A 186 -20.09 -13.69 3.03
N GLN A 187 -19.29 -13.46 1.97
CA GLN A 187 -18.58 -14.52 1.26
C GLN A 187 -17.49 -15.18 2.11
N PHE A 188 -16.79 -14.41 2.92
CA PHE A 188 -15.65 -14.89 3.70
C PHE A 188 -16.03 -15.26 5.15
N ASP A 189 -17.12 -14.70 5.68
CA ASP A 189 -17.50 -14.93 7.07
C ASP A 189 -17.83 -16.39 7.35
N GLY A 190 -17.28 -16.90 8.44
CA GLY A 190 -17.51 -18.28 8.89
C GLY A 190 -16.79 -19.36 8.08
N LEU A 191 -16.02 -19.03 7.02
CA LEU A 191 -15.17 -20.00 6.33
C LEU A 191 -14.17 -20.63 7.33
N ASP A 192 -13.88 -21.92 7.14
CA ASP A 192 -12.90 -22.61 7.98
C ASP A 192 -11.48 -22.36 7.46
N SER A 193 -10.61 -21.93 8.37
CA SER A 193 -9.18 -21.74 8.12
C SER A 193 -8.40 -22.38 9.26
N TYR A 194 -7.84 -23.56 9.00
CA TYR A 194 -7.05 -24.33 9.97
C TYR A 194 -7.75 -24.56 11.31
N GLY A 195 -9.07 -24.82 11.29
CA GLY A 195 -9.89 -25.05 12.48
C GLY A 195 -10.39 -23.79 13.19
N ALA A 196 -10.09 -22.61 12.71
CA ALA A 196 -10.69 -21.35 13.13
C ALA A 196 -11.68 -20.83 12.08
N LYS A 197 -12.64 -20.02 12.52
CA LYS A 197 -13.60 -19.38 11.62
C LYS A 197 -13.09 -17.98 11.23
N VAL A 198 -13.11 -17.71 9.92
CA VAL A 198 -12.78 -16.39 9.38
C VAL A 198 -13.85 -15.39 9.84
N ASN A 199 -13.42 -14.23 10.30
CA ASN A 199 -14.28 -13.09 10.55
C ASN A 199 -14.25 -12.19 9.31
N GLY A 200 -15.30 -12.27 8.48
CA GLY A 200 -15.38 -11.54 7.20
C GLY A 200 -15.27 -10.03 7.36
N LYS A 201 -15.79 -9.46 8.47
CA LYS A 201 -15.66 -8.02 8.76
C LYS A 201 -14.23 -7.61 9.08
N LEU A 202 -13.48 -8.47 9.76
CA LEU A 202 -12.09 -8.20 10.11
C LEU A 202 -11.17 -8.26 8.88
N THR A 203 -11.49 -9.15 7.93
CA THR A 203 -10.63 -9.41 6.76
C THR A 203 -11.07 -8.68 5.49
N VAL A 204 -12.16 -7.90 5.52
CA VAL A 204 -12.77 -7.32 4.31
C VAL A 204 -11.82 -6.40 3.54
N SER A 205 -10.97 -5.64 4.21
CA SER A 205 -9.99 -4.74 3.58
C SER A 205 -9.05 -5.55 2.65
N GLU A 206 -8.45 -6.61 3.19
CA GLU A 206 -7.56 -7.50 2.45
C GLU A 206 -8.29 -8.27 1.33
N ASN A 207 -9.51 -8.75 1.62
CA ASN A 207 -10.31 -9.46 0.63
C ASN A 207 -10.73 -8.56 -0.55
N VAL A 208 -11.03 -7.29 -0.30
CA VAL A 208 -11.30 -6.28 -1.34
C VAL A 208 -10.04 -6.02 -2.17
N ALA A 209 -8.88 -5.89 -1.51
CA ALA A 209 -7.62 -5.66 -2.19
C ALA A 209 -7.22 -6.86 -3.07
N ASP A 210 -7.40 -8.10 -2.59
CA ASP A 210 -7.16 -9.33 -3.37
C ASP A 210 -8.07 -9.43 -4.60
N LEU A 211 -9.36 -9.11 -4.45
CA LEU A 211 -10.29 -9.07 -5.58
C LEU A 211 -9.90 -8.02 -6.63
N GLY A 212 -9.31 -6.92 -6.19
CA GLY A 212 -8.73 -5.92 -7.08
C GLY A 212 -7.43 -6.38 -7.73
N GLY A 213 -6.71 -7.31 -7.10
CA GLY A 213 -5.47 -7.91 -7.58
C GLY A 213 -5.65 -8.89 -8.74
N VAL A 214 -6.80 -9.54 -8.81
CA VAL A 214 -7.16 -10.54 -9.83
C VAL A 214 -7.86 -9.90 -11.02
#